data_faa7813c0928f49f5ed6e908b2fb0a39
#
_entry.id   faa7813c0928f49f5ed6e908b2fb0a39
#
_cell.length_a   1.000
_cell.length_b   1.000
_cell.length_c   1.000
_cell.angle_alpha   90.00
_cell.angle_beta   90.00
_cell.angle_gamma   90.00
#
_symmetry.space_group_name_H-M   'P 1'
#
loop_
_entity.id
_entity.type
_entity.pdbx_description
1 polymer ?
#
loop_
_entity_poly.entity_id
_entity_poly.type
_entity_poly.pdbx_seq_one_letter_code
_entity_poly.pdbx_strand_id
1 'polypeptide(L)'
;IRDSALKGNNDLLSLTQPQAIEEVHRKYLEAGADIIETNTFSGTTIAMSDYHMEDLVYELNFESAKIARKVCDEFTALNPDMPRFVAGSIGPTNKTASLSPDVNDPGFRAITFDELRIAYKQQSEALLDGGADILLIETIFDTLNAKAALFAIDEIQEDRSIQIPVMVSGTITDASGRTLSGQTAEAFLISVSHLKLLSVGFNCALGAKQLTPYLETLSHNSDFYISAYPNAGLPNAFGQYDETPEQMAEQIREYAEKRLINIVGGCCGTTPPHIKAIADLVKDYEPRKLKETVI
;
A
#
# COMPACT_ATOMS: atom_id res chain seq x y z
N ILE A 1 -4.97 21.83 22.69
CA ILE A 1 -5.68 20.54 22.64
C ILE A 1 -6.99 20.85 21.93
N ARG A 2 -7.16 20.32 20.71
CA ARG A 2 -8.39 20.48 19.94
C ARG A 2 -9.45 19.54 20.55
N ASP A 3 -10.66 20.06 20.80
CA ASP A 3 -11.80 19.30 21.38
C ASP A 3 -12.43 18.28 20.42
N SER A 4 -11.73 17.89 19.33
CA SER A 4 -12.20 16.90 18.35
C SER A 4 -11.85 15.48 18.80
N ALA A 5 -12.79 14.56 18.62
CA ALA A 5 -12.54 13.15 18.86
C ALA A 5 -11.50 12.60 17.86
N LEU A 6 -10.38 12.11 18.36
CA LEU A 6 -9.26 11.59 17.55
C LEU A 6 -9.36 10.08 17.30
N LYS A 7 -10.48 9.46 17.68
CA LYS A 7 -10.69 8.02 17.48
C LYS A 7 -10.62 7.68 15.99
N GLY A 8 -9.73 6.76 15.65
CA GLY A 8 -9.50 6.31 14.28
C GLY A 8 -8.34 7.01 13.57
N ASN A 9 -7.80 8.11 14.10
CA ASN A 9 -6.61 8.77 13.57
C ASN A 9 -5.33 8.12 14.13
N ASN A 10 -5.03 6.92 13.66
CA ASN A 10 -3.85 6.17 14.12
C ASN A 10 -2.54 6.72 13.52
N ASP A 11 -2.60 7.42 12.38
CA ASP A 11 -1.43 8.02 11.74
C ASP A 11 -0.79 9.07 12.65
N LEU A 12 -1.61 9.75 13.45
CA LEU A 12 -1.15 10.74 14.42
C LEU A 12 -0.21 10.15 15.50
N LEU A 13 -0.20 8.83 15.69
CA LEU A 13 0.72 8.17 16.61
C LEU A 13 2.19 8.38 16.23
N SER A 14 2.50 8.62 14.98
CA SER A 14 3.86 8.96 14.53
C SER A 14 4.38 10.24 15.17
N LEU A 15 3.49 11.20 15.52
CA LEU A 15 3.84 12.42 16.22
C LEU A 15 3.69 12.31 17.75
N THR A 16 2.67 11.59 18.22
CA THR A 16 2.30 11.56 19.64
C THR A 16 2.93 10.40 20.40
N GLN A 17 3.26 9.30 19.71
CA GLN A 17 3.82 8.07 20.28
C GLN A 17 4.88 7.46 19.34
N PRO A 18 5.90 8.23 18.90
CA PRO A 18 6.86 7.79 17.88
C PRO A 18 7.60 6.50 18.30
N GLN A 19 7.86 6.31 19.59
CA GLN A 19 8.53 5.10 20.11
C GLN A 19 7.67 3.85 19.90
N ALA A 20 6.34 3.96 20.00
CA ALA A 20 5.45 2.83 19.76
C ALA A 20 5.47 2.43 18.28
N ILE A 21 5.50 3.41 17.37
CA ILE A 21 5.60 3.15 15.92
C ILE A 21 6.98 2.56 15.59
N GLU A 22 8.06 3.07 16.17
CA GLU A 22 9.41 2.51 16.03
C GLU A 22 9.45 1.04 16.47
N GLU A 23 8.83 0.71 17.61
CA GLU A 23 8.76 -0.67 18.10
C GLU A 23 7.98 -1.59 17.17
N VAL A 24 6.89 -1.11 16.58
CA VAL A 24 6.12 -1.86 15.57
C VAL A 24 7.01 -2.17 14.36
N HIS A 25 7.66 -1.18 13.79
CA HIS A 25 8.57 -1.38 12.65
C HIS A 25 9.66 -2.40 12.96
N ARG A 26 10.27 -2.30 14.13
CA ARG A 26 11.32 -3.22 14.60
C ARG A 26 10.83 -4.67 14.63
N LYS A 27 9.65 -4.93 15.19
CA LYS A 27 9.04 -6.27 15.24
C LYS A 27 8.80 -6.89 13.87
N TYR A 28 8.40 -6.08 12.88
CA TYR A 28 8.20 -6.57 11.52
C TYR A 28 9.53 -6.86 10.81
N LEU A 29 10.57 -6.03 11.01
CA LEU A 29 11.92 -6.31 10.48
C LEU A 29 12.55 -7.54 11.16
N GLU A 30 12.37 -7.74 12.47
CA GLU A 30 12.79 -8.95 13.19
C GLU A 30 12.06 -10.20 12.66
N ALA A 31 10.82 -10.07 12.22
CA ALA A 31 10.06 -11.15 11.58
C ALA A 31 10.55 -11.49 10.16
N GLY A 32 11.43 -10.68 9.59
CA GLY A 32 12.04 -10.93 8.28
C GLY A 32 11.47 -10.09 7.14
N ALA A 33 10.74 -9.01 7.43
CA ALA A 33 10.30 -8.08 6.38
C ALA A 33 11.51 -7.38 5.75
N ASP A 34 11.53 -7.29 4.42
CA ASP A 34 12.54 -6.54 3.66
C ASP A 34 12.10 -5.10 3.41
N ILE A 35 10.79 -4.87 3.33
CA ILE A 35 10.15 -3.57 3.12
C ILE A 35 9.16 -3.35 4.27
N ILE A 36 9.20 -2.18 4.89
CA ILE A 36 8.18 -1.75 5.86
C ILE A 36 7.46 -0.52 5.35
N GLU A 37 6.18 -0.42 5.69
CA GLU A 37 5.32 0.70 5.31
C GLU A 37 5.30 1.76 6.41
N THR A 38 5.24 3.03 6.00
CA THR A 38 5.06 4.13 6.95
C THR A 38 3.64 4.13 7.54
N ASN A 39 3.47 4.69 8.74
CA ASN A 39 2.15 4.85 9.37
C ASN A 39 1.45 6.11 8.84
N THR A 40 1.09 6.11 7.54
CA THR A 40 0.59 7.29 6.80
C THR A 40 -0.57 6.98 5.85
N PHE A 41 -1.26 5.87 6.07
CA PHE A 41 -2.34 5.40 5.20
C PHE A 41 -3.39 6.48 4.92
N SER A 42 -3.76 7.27 5.93
CA SER A 42 -4.71 8.38 5.82
C SER A 42 -4.04 9.76 5.87
N GLY A 43 -2.75 9.84 5.52
CA GLY A 43 -1.90 11.03 5.69
C GLY A 43 -2.13 12.16 4.67
N THR A 44 -3.32 12.33 4.10
CA THR A 44 -3.66 13.42 3.18
C THR A 44 -4.42 14.54 3.88
N THR A 45 -4.36 15.77 3.34
CA THR A 45 -5.20 16.89 3.81
C THR A 45 -6.68 16.59 3.71
N ILE A 46 -7.09 15.74 2.74
CA ILE A 46 -8.48 15.35 2.54
C ILE A 46 -8.96 14.47 3.71
N ALA A 47 -8.20 13.46 4.10
CA ALA A 47 -8.55 12.59 5.23
C ALA A 47 -8.38 13.31 6.59
N MET A 48 -7.33 14.13 6.74
CA MET A 48 -7.09 14.88 7.99
C MET A 48 -8.09 16.02 8.21
N SER A 49 -8.83 16.45 7.19
CA SER A 49 -9.90 17.42 7.33
C SER A 49 -11.03 16.94 8.27
N ASP A 50 -11.25 15.62 8.37
CA ASP A 50 -12.24 15.04 9.30
C ASP A 50 -11.87 15.30 10.77
N TYR A 51 -10.58 15.59 11.02
CA TYR A 51 -10.03 15.90 12.35
C TYR A 51 -9.60 17.36 12.51
N HIS A 52 -9.80 18.20 11.49
CA HIS A 52 -9.30 19.60 11.44
C HIS A 52 -7.77 19.67 11.67
N MET A 53 -7.03 18.77 11.04
CA MET A 53 -5.57 18.59 11.21
C MET A 53 -4.80 18.68 9.88
N GLU A 54 -5.34 19.38 8.90
CA GLU A 54 -4.73 19.55 7.57
C GLU A 54 -3.33 20.19 7.67
N ASP A 55 -3.13 21.05 8.65
CA ASP A 55 -1.86 21.74 8.87
C ASP A 55 -0.72 20.79 9.29
N LEU A 56 -1.04 19.60 9.81
CA LEU A 56 -0.06 18.63 10.31
C LEU A 56 0.37 17.62 9.25
N VAL A 57 -0.24 17.63 8.08
CA VAL A 57 -0.07 16.57 7.07
C VAL A 57 1.39 16.42 6.64
N TYR A 58 2.09 17.53 6.38
CA TYR A 58 3.50 17.43 5.97
C TYR A 58 4.37 16.86 7.09
N GLU A 59 4.26 17.41 8.31
CA GLU A 59 5.03 16.96 9.48
C GLU A 59 4.74 15.49 9.81
N LEU A 60 3.47 15.08 9.76
CA LEU A 60 3.05 13.70 10.03
C LEU A 60 3.71 12.71 9.06
N ASN A 61 3.65 12.97 7.76
CA ASN A 61 4.24 12.08 6.76
C ASN A 61 5.77 12.08 6.83
N PHE A 62 6.38 13.24 7.00
CA PHE A 62 7.83 13.38 7.15
C PHE A 62 8.37 12.60 8.36
N GLU A 63 7.81 12.81 9.55
CA GLU A 63 8.25 12.12 10.76
C GLU A 63 7.93 10.61 10.72
N SER A 64 6.82 10.21 10.12
CA SER A 64 6.51 8.78 9.92
C SER A 64 7.55 8.08 9.05
N ALA A 65 7.93 8.68 7.94
CA ALA A 65 8.97 8.14 7.05
C ALA A 65 10.33 8.11 7.75
N LYS A 66 10.67 9.14 8.50
CA LYS A 66 11.93 9.24 9.25
C LYS A 66 12.05 8.19 10.36
N ILE A 67 10.94 7.87 11.05
CA ILE A 67 10.91 6.77 12.05
C ILE A 67 11.21 5.44 11.35
N ALA A 68 10.52 5.14 10.25
CA ALA A 68 10.72 3.92 9.49
C ALA A 68 12.15 3.83 8.94
N ARG A 69 12.69 4.93 8.35
CA ARG A 69 14.05 5.00 7.81
C ARG A 69 15.09 4.70 8.88
N LYS A 70 14.97 5.28 10.06
CA LYS A 70 15.89 5.04 11.19
C LYS A 70 15.99 3.54 11.49
N VAL A 71 14.86 2.84 11.61
CA VAL A 71 14.87 1.39 11.94
C VAL A 71 15.43 0.57 10.79
N CYS A 72 15.08 0.91 9.54
CA CYS A 72 15.65 0.23 8.36
C CYS A 72 17.18 0.38 8.28
N ASP A 73 17.71 1.57 8.58
CA ASP A 73 19.15 1.82 8.59
C ASP A 73 19.87 0.99 9.67
N GLU A 74 19.29 0.90 10.87
CA GLU A 74 19.83 0.05 11.95
C GLU A 74 19.90 -1.42 11.51
N PHE A 75 18.85 -1.96 10.92
CA PHE A 75 18.82 -3.36 10.45
C PHE A 75 19.74 -3.61 9.26
N THR A 76 19.81 -2.67 8.31
CA THR A 76 20.74 -2.73 7.18
C THR A 76 22.20 -2.69 7.66
N ALA A 77 22.51 -1.87 8.67
CA ALA A 77 23.86 -1.82 9.25
C ALA A 77 24.25 -3.12 9.94
N LEU A 78 23.30 -3.84 10.54
CA LEU A 78 23.54 -5.16 11.17
C LEU A 78 23.76 -6.26 10.12
N ASN A 79 23.14 -6.17 8.94
CA ASN A 79 23.31 -7.13 7.86
C ASN A 79 23.25 -6.41 6.50
N PRO A 80 24.39 -5.86 6.00
CA PRO A 80 24.43 -5.10 4.75
C PRO A 80 24.06 -5.91 3.49
N ASP A 81 24.16 -7.24 3.55
CA ASP A 81 23.78 -8.12 2.44
C ASP A 81 22.25 -8.28 2.31
N MET A 82 21.51 -7.80 3.30
CA MET A 82 20.04 -7.80 3.34
C MET A 82 19.52 -6.39 3.67
N PRO A 83 19.62 -5.43 2.74
CA PRO A 83 19.17 -4.07 2.99
C PRO A 83 17.65 -4.02 3.22
N ARG A 84 17.22 -3.07 4.05
CA ARG A 84 15.81 -2.83 4.37
C ARG A 84 15.34 -1.52 3.76
N PHE A 85 14.10 -1.52 3.28
CA PHE A 85 13.53 -0.41 2.53
C PHE A 85 12.27 0.14 3.20
N VAL A 86 12.05 1.43 3.00
CA VAL A 86 10.86 2.15 3.48
C VAL A 86 9.93 2.41 2.31
N ALA A 87 8.71 1.88 2.36
CA ALA A 87 7.63 2.25 1.47
C ALA A 87 6.76 3.32 2.14
N GLY A 88 6.68 4.49 1.52
CA GLY A 88 5.76 5.55 1.92
C GLY A 88 4.34 5.15 1.55
N SER A 89 3.52 4.81 2.55
CA SER A 89 2.14 4.39 2.36
C SER A 89 1.26 5.57 1.98
N ILE A 90 0.56 5.44 0.86
CA ILE A 90 -0.39 6.41 0.28
C ILE A 90 -1.71 5.66 0.07
N GLY A 91 -2.60 5.75 1.05
CA GLY A 91 -3.91 5.09 0.99
C GLY A 91 -4.93 5.86 0.16
N PRO A 92 -6.13 5.29 -0.02
CA PRO A 92 -7.23 5.98 -0.65
C PRO A 92 -7.73 7.11 0.25
N THR A 93 -8.32 8.13 -0.36
CA THR A 93 -9.04 9.16 0.40
C THR A 93 -10.46 8.69 0.73
N ASN A 94 -11.09 9.35 1.71
CA ASN A 94 -12.50 9.16 2.04
C ASN A 94 -13.47 9.75 0.99
N LYS A 95 -12.94 10.35 -0.09
CA LYS A 95 -13.68 10.88 -1.23
C LYS A 95 -13.19 10.26 -2.53
N THR A 96 -14.12 9.95 -3.43
CA THR A 96 -13.83 9.35 -4.74
C THR A 96 -14.13 10.33 -5.87
N ALA A 97 -13.27 10.35 -6.89
CA ALA A 97 -13.43 11.24 -8.04
C ALA A 97 -14.31 10.62 -9.14
N SER A 98 -14.52 9.31 -9.17
CA SER A 98 -15.32 8.65 -10.19
C SER A 98 -16.73 8.27 -9.74
N LEU A 99 -17.00 8.22 -8.44
CA LEU A 99 -18.29 7.82 -7.90
C LEU A 99 -19.00 8.99 -7.23
N SER A 100 -20.33 9.08 -7.42
CA SER A 100 -21.16 10.02 -6.67
C SER A 100 -21.47 9.45 -5.28
N PRO A 101 -21.29 10.22 -4.19
CA PRO A 101 -21.81 9.85 -2.88
C PRO A 101 -23.32 10.09 -2.74
N ASP A 102 -23.94 10.81 -3.69
CA ASP A 102 -25.38 11.08 -3.72
C ASP A 102 -26.08 10.21 -4.76
N VAL A 103 -26.95 9.31 -4.30
CA VAL A 103 -27.71 8.39 -5.16
C VAL A 103 -28.68 9.15 -6.09
N ASN A 104 -29.14 10.33 -5.67
CA ASN A 104 -30.10 11.16 -6.42
C ASN A 104 -29.40 12.11 -7.42
N ASP A 105 -28.11 12.32 -7.29
CA ASP A 105 -27.30 13.09 -8.24
C ASP A 105 -26.08 12.26 -8.71
N PRO A 106 -26.24 11.39 -9.70
CA PRO A 106 -25.14 10.55 -10.21
C PRO A 106 -23.99 11.35 -10.84
N GLY A 107 -24.23 12.61 -11.23
CA GLY A 107 -23.22 13.50 -11.78
C GLY A 107 -22.35 14.19 -10.75
N PHE A 108 -22.80 14.27 -9.50
CA PHE A 108 -22.04 14.93 -8.42
C PHE A 108 -20.73 14.22 -8.11
N ARG A 109 -19.71 14.99 -7.82
CA ARG A 109 -18.42 14.49 -7.30
C ARG A 109 -18.03 15.28 -6.06
N ALA A 110 -17.69 14.56 -4.98
CA ALA A 110 -17.30 15.17 -3.71
C ALA A 110 -15.89 15.74 -3.74
N ILE A 111 -15.11 15.41 -4.77
CA ILE A 111 -13.74 15.89 -4.95
C ILE A 111 -13.38 15.89 -6.45
N THR A 112 -12.50 16.80 -6.84
CA THR A 112 -11.94 16.88 -8.18
C THR A 112 -10.60 16.15 -8.29
N PHE A 113 -10.18 15.86 -9.52
CA PHE A 113 -8.86 15.30 -9.81
C PHE A 113 -7.74 16.21 -9.29
N ASP A 114 -7.85 17.52 -9.50
CA ASP A 114 -6.81 18.47 -9.07
C ASP A 114 -6.68 18.59 -7.55
N GLU A 115 -7.78 18.54 -6.81
CA GLU A 115 -7.74 18.52 -5.35
C GLU A 115 -7.05 17.25 -4.83
N LEU A 116 -7.34 16.09 -5.43
CA LEU A 116 -6.66 14.84 -5.11
C LEU A 116 -5.16 14.93 -5.45
N ARG A 117 -4.82 15.41 -6.64
CA ARG A 117 -3.44 15.57 -7.10
C ARG A 117 -2.62 16.44 -6.13
N ILE A 118 -3.16 17.59 -5.72
CA ILE A 118 -2.49 18.50 -4.78
C ILE A 118 -2.25 17.81 -3.43
N ALA A 119 -3.27 17.11 -2.90
CA ALA A 119 -3.16 16.41 -1.62
C ALA A 119 -2.15 15.26 -1.67
N TYR A 120 -2.16 14.46 -2.73
CA TYR A 120 -1.20 13.38 -2.92
C TYR A 120 0.22 13.89 -3.19
N LYS A 121 0.38 15.04 -3.89
CA LYS A 121 1.70 15.65 -4.09
C LYS A 121 2.33 16.03 -2.77
N GLN A 122 1.59 16.73 -1.90
CA GLN A 122 2.07 17.12 -0.57
C GLN A 122 2.46 15.91 0.28
N GLN A 123 1.63 14.86 0.30
CA GLN A 123 1.93 13.62 1.02
C GLN A 123 3.21 12.97 0.50
N SER A 124 3.31 12.80 -0.83
CA SER A 124 4.45 12.15 -1.48
C SER A 124 5.76 12.90 -1.26
N GLU A 125 5.74 14.23 -1.35
CA GLU A 125 6.91 15.08 -1.08
C GLU A 125 7.39 14.91 0.36
N ALA A 126 6.48 14.94 1.34
CA ALA A 126 6.83 14.77 2.75
C ALA A 126 7.40 13.37 3.06
N LEU A 127 6.84 12.32 2.45
CA LEU A 127 7.35 10.94 2.59
C LEU A 127 8.77 10.81 2.03
N LEU A 128 9.04 11.36 0.85
CA LEU A 128 10.37 11.35 0.24
C LEU A 128 11.39 12.16 1.06
N ASP A 129 10.99 13.33 1.53
CA ASP A 129 11.84 14.19 2.35
C ASP A 129 12.16 13.55 3.71
N GLY A 130 11.25 12.71 4.22
CA GLY A 130 11.44 11.90 5.43
C GLY A 130 12.28 10.63 5.22
N GLY A 131 12.63 10.28 3.97
CA GLY A 131 13.52 9.18 3.64
C GLY A 131 12.83 7.89 3.16
N ALA A 132 11.62 7.96 2.60
CA ALA A 132 11.02 6.83 1.90
C ALA A 132 11.82 6.49 0.63
N ASP A 133 12.09 5.20 0.42
CA ASP A 133 12.77 4.67 -0.77
C ASP A 133 11.77 4.42 -1.91
N ILE A 134 10.54 4.11 -1.56
CA ILE A 134 9.47 3.67 -2.46
C ILE A 134 8.21 4.46 -2.10
N LEU A 135 7.39 4.82 -3.07
CA LEU A 135 6.02 5.28 -2.82
C LEU A 135 5.03 4.16 -3.15
N LEU A 136 4.19 3.79 -2.18
CA LEU A 136 3.20 2.73 -2.29
C LEU A 136 1.79 3.31 -2.29
N ILE A 137 1.17 3.37 -3.46
CA ILE A 137 -0.24 3.71 -3.61
C ILE A 137 -1.04 2.42 -3.39
N GLU A 138 -1.72 2.30 -2.25
CA GLU A 138 -2.32 1.05 -1.82
C GLU A 138 -3.83 1.12 -1.60
N THR A 139 -4.45 -0.07 -1.55
CA THR A 139 -5.88 -0.26 -1.26
C THR A 139 -6.79 0.55 -2.20
N ILE A 140 -6.36 0.64 -3.45
CA ILE A 140 -7.04 1.45 -4.46
C ILE A 140 -8.34 0.75 -4.90
N PHE A 141 -9.45 1.41 -4.65
CA PHE A 141 -10.78 0.99 -5.09
C PHE A 141 -11.38 1.94 -6.14
N ASP A 142 -10.77 3.11 -6.37
CA ASP A 142 -11.11 4.06 -7.45
C ASP A 142 -9.86 4.36 -8.27
N THR A 143 -9.84 3.93 -9.53
CA THR A 143 -8.68 4.10 -10.42
C THR A 143 -8.43 5.56 -10.80
N LEU A 144 -9.42 6.45 -10.73
CA LEU A 144 -9.21 7.87 -10.98
C LEU A 144 -8.43 8.52 -9.83
N ASN A 145 -8.70 8.11 -8.59
CA ASN A 145 -7.89 8.51 -7.44
C ASN A 145 -6.43 8.03 -7.59
N ALA A 146 -6.22 6.77 -8.00
CA ALA A 146 -4.87 6.25 -8.27
C ALA A 146 -4.14 7.05 -9.36
N LYS A 147 -4.85 7.44 -10.43
CA LYS A 147 -4.27 8.28 -11.50
C LYS A 147 -3.87 9.67 -10.99
N ALA A 148 -4.64 10.26 -10.07
CA ALA A 148 -4.28 11.53 -9.48
C ALA A 148 -3.01 11.43 -8.62
N ALA A 149 -2.85 10.32 -7.86
CA ALA A 149 -1.63 10.06 -7.10
C ALA A 149 -0.42 9.81 -8.03
N LEU A 150 -0.58 8.99 -9.08
CA LEU A 150 0.48 8.73 -10.06
C LEU A 150 0.89 10.01 -10.79
N PHE A 151 -0.06 10.85 -11.17
CA PHE A 151 0.23 12.14 -11.82
C PHE A 151 1.01 13.07 -10.88
N ALA A 152 0.63 13.13 -9.60
CA ALA A 152 1.35 13.90 -8.59
C ALA A 152 2.81 13.43 -8.42
N ILE A 153 3.03 12.10 -8.44
CA ILE A 153 4.38 11.53 -8.35
C ILE A 153 5.19 11.83 -9.61
N ASP A 154 4.58 11.78 -10.78
CA ASP A 154 5.24 12.12 -12.04
C ASP A 154 5.70 13.59 -12.06
N GLU A 155 4.85 14.52 -11.61
CA GLU A 155 5.25 15.92 -11.39
C GLU A 155 6.46 16.05 -10.45
N ILE A 156 6.49 15.30 -9.34
CA ILE A 156 7.63 15.33 -8.41
C ILE A 156 8.91 14.80 -9.08
N GLN A 157 8.80 13.74 -9.87
CA GLN A 157 9.93 13.19 -10.62
C GLN A 157 10.50 14.22 -11.61
N GLU A 158 9.62 14.93 -12.32
CA GLU A 158 10.01 16.02 -13.23
C GLU A 158 10.66 17.19 -12.46
N ASP A 159 9.98 17.70 -11.44
CA ASP A 159 10.41 18.85 -10.64
C ASP A 159 11.79 18.63 -9.97
N ARG A 160 12.02 17.41 -9.46
CA ARG A 160 13.26 17.04 -8.74
C ARG A 160 14.32 16.37 -9.64
N SER A 161 13.97 16.05 -10.89
CA SER A 161 14.84 15.29 -11.82
C SER A 161 15.31 13.96 -11.23
N ILE A 162 14.43 13.21 -10.59
CA ILE A 162 14.71 11.91 -9.96
C ILE A 162 13.78 10.82 -10.51
N GLN A 163 14.17 9.55 -10.30
CA GLN A 163 13.28 8.40 -10.54
C GLN A 163 12.89 7.83 -9.19
N ILE A 164 11.59 7.67 -8.97
CA ILE A 164 11.03 7.14 -7.73
C ILE A 164 10.47 5.76 -8.03
N PRO A 165 10.89 4.70 -7.31
CA PRO A 165 10.21 3.41 -7.37
C PRO A 165 8.77 3.55 -6.87
N VAL A 166 7.79 3.20 -7.70
CA VAL A 166 6.36 3.31 -7.36
C VAL A 166 5.72 1.94 -7.38
N MET A 167 5.06 1.57 -6.30
CA MET A 167 4.23 0.39 -6.19
C MET A 167 2.76 0.80 -6.19
N VAL A 168 1.91 0.04 -6.89
CA VAL A 168 0.46 0.27 -6.92
C VAL A 168 -0.27 -1.00 -6.54
N SER A 169 -1.15 -0.92 -5.56
CA SER A 169 -1.94 -2.04 -5.08
C SER A 169 -3.43 -1.70 -5.05
N GLY A 170 -4.21 -2.42 -5.85
CA GLY A 170 -5.66 -2.29 -5.87
C GLY A 170 -6.34 -3.15 -4.82
N THR A 171 -7.63 -2.96 -4.63
CA THR A 171 -8.45 -3.84 -3.80
C THR A 171 -9.70 -4.31 -4.57
N ILE A 172 -9.95 -5.62 -4.52
CA ILE A 172 -11.14 -6.25 -5.10
C ILE A 172 -12.23 -6.22 -4.04
N THR A 173 -13.28 -5.46 -4.30
CA THR A 173 -14.29 -5.11 -3.27
C THR A 173 -15.51 -6.02 -3.28
N ASP A 174 -15.68 -6.84 -4.31
CA ASP A 174 -16.86 -7.70 -4.43
C ASP A 174 -16.56 -9.07 -5.04
N ALA A 175 -17.53 -9.97 -4.92
CA ALA A 175 -17.46 -11.34 -5.45
C ALA A 175 -17.44 -11.40 -6.99
N SER A 176 -17.72 -10.30 -7.71
CA SER A 176 -17.61 -10.23 -9.17
C SER A 176 -16.16 -10.02 -9.65
N GLY A 177 -15.23 -9.81 -8.71
CA GLY A 177 -13.82 -9.61 -9.02
C GLY A 177 -13.48 -8.22 -9.53
N ARG A 178 -14.20 -7.20 -9.06
CA ARG A 178 -14.02 -5.81 -9.48
C ARG A 178 -13.62 -4.91 -8.31
N THR A 179 -12.93 -3.83 -8.64
CA THR A 179 -12.78 -2.68 -7.74
C THR A 179 -14.13 -1.98 -7.57
N LEU A 180 -14.25 -1.11 -6.56
CA LEU A 180 -15.49 -0.36 -6.32
C LEU A 180 -15.89 0.50 -7.52
N SER A 181 -14.92 1.06 -8.25
CA SER A 181 -15.17 1.83 -9.49
C SER A 181 -15.43 0.94 -10.74
N GLY A 182 -15.54 -0.39 -10.55
CA GLY A 182 -16.01 -1.34 -11.55
C GLY A 182 -14.95 -2.00 -12.42
N GLN A 183 -13.65 -1.73 -12.21
CA GLN A 183 -12.57 -2.30 -13.00
C GLN A 183 -12.32 -3.78 -12.62
N THR A 184 -12.17 -4.62 -13.63
CA THR A 184 -11.56 -5.95 -13.50
C THR A 184 -10.06 -5.83 -13.24
N ALA A 185 -9.39 -6.93 -12.86
CA ALA A 185 -7.94 -6.93 -12.67
C ALA A 185 -7.17 -6.43 -13.91
N GLU A 186 -7.59 -6.81 -15.13
CA GLU A 186 -7.00 -6.30 -16.37
C GLU A 186 -7.25 -4.80 -16.57
N ALA A 187 -8.49 -4.35 -16.36
CA ALA A 187 -8.84 -2.93 -16.53
C ALA A 187 -8.11 -2.07 -15.48
N PHE A 188 -7.92 -2.57 -14.27
CA PHE A 188 -7.10 -1.94 -13.24
C PHE A 188 -5.64 -1.83 -13.72
N LEU A 189 -5.02 -2.93 -14.16
CA LEU A 189 -3.65 -2.93 -14.68
C LEU A 189 -3.48 -1.89 -15.80
N ILE A 190 -4.33 -1.92 -16.81
CA ILE A 190 -4.28 -0.96 -17.94
C ILE A 190 -4.41 0.47 -17.44
N SER A 191 -5.29 0.72 -16.47
CA SER A 191 -5.53 2.06 -15.92
C SER A 191 -4.31 2.68 -15.27
N VAL A 192 -3.41 1.89 -14.67
CA VAL A 192 -2.24 2.37 -13.92
C VAL A 192 -0.92 2.19 -14.68
N SER A 193 -0.92 1.55 -15.85
CA SER A 193 0.31 1.22 -16.61
C SER A 193 0.90 2.38 -17.43
N HIS A 194 0.37 3.58 -17.31
CA HIS A 194 0.89 4.76 -18.02
C HIS A 194 2.17 5.32 -17.38
N LEU A 195 2.48 4.98 -16.14
CA LEU A 195 3.73 5.27 -15.47
C LEU A 195 4.56 3.99 -15.35
N LYS A 196 5.89 4.10 -15.38
CA LYS A 196 6.79 2.96 -15.13
C LYS A 196 6.76 2.60 -13.66
N LEU A 197 6.05 1.54 -13.30
CA LEU A 197 5.91 1.05 -11.94
C LEU A 197 7.04 0.08 -11.57
N LEU A 198 7.36 0.03 -10.27
CA LEU A 198 8.14 -1.06 -9.69
C LEU A 198 7.26 -2.33 -9.62
N SER A 199 6.08 -2.22 -9.03
CA SER A 199 5.14 -3.34 -8.94
C SER A 199 3.69 -2.91 -9.08
N VAL A 200 2.86 -3.87 -9.50
CA VAL A 200 1.40 -3.79 -9.46
C VAL A 200 0.87 -5.01 -8.72
N GLY A 201 -0.21 -4.86 -7.97
CA GLY A 201 -0.75 -5.97 -7.20
C GLY A 201 -2.10 -5.69 -6.59
N PHE A 202 -2.46 -6.55 -5.64
CA PHE A 202 -3.70 -6.42 -4.87
C PHE A 202 -3.44 -6.61 -3.39
N ASN A 203 -4.18 -5.88 -2.57
CA ASN A 203 -4.18 -6.03 -1.12
C ASN A 203 -5.59 -5.88 -0.55
N CYS A 204 -5.75 -6.31 0.70
CA CYS A 204 -6.96 -6.14 1.50
C CYS A 204 -8.21 -6.84 0.92
N ALA A 205 -9.33 -6.65 1.57
CA ALA A 205 -10.67 -7.19 1.29
C ALA A 205 -10.78 -8.73 1.25
N LEU A 206 -9.82 -9.40 0.62
CA LEU A 206 -9.82 -10.86 0.42
C LEU A 206 -8.65 -11.52 1.17
N GLY A 207 -8.83 -12.81 1.50
CA GLY A 207 -7.75 -13.67 1.97
C GLY A 207 -6.90 -14.20 0.82
N ALA A 208 -5.80 -14.88 1.15
CA ALA A 208 -4.82 -15.32 0.15
C ALA A 208 -5.43 -16.19 -0.94
N LYS A 209 -6.24 -17.18 -0.58
CA LYS A 209 -6.87 -18.09 -1.55
C LYS A 209 -7.78 -17.37 -2.55
N GLN A 210 -8.53 -16.38 -2.08
CA GLN A 210 -9.47 -15.64 -2.93
C GLN A 210 -8.75 -14.68 -3.90
N LEU A 211 -7.53 -14.22 -3.57
CA LEU A 211 -6.74 -13.36 -4.47
C LEU A 211 -6.07 -14.09 -5.62
N THR A 212 -5.87 -15.41 -5.54
CA THR A 212 -5.14 -16.20 -6.56
C THR A 212 -5.55 -15.89 -8.00
N PRO A 213 -6.84 -15.93 -8.41
CA PRO A 213 -7.20 -15.73 -9.81
C PRO A 213 -6.89 -14.34 -10.34
N TYR A 214 -6.90 -13.32 -9.48
CA TYR A 214 -6.57 -11.95 -9.86
C TYR A 214 -5.06 -11.76 -9.99
N LEU A 215 -4.28 -12.43 -9.15
CA LEU A 215 -2.82 -12.46 -9.27
C LEU A 215 -2.37 -13.23 -10.51
N GLU A 216 -3.05 -14.31 -10.88
CA GLU A 216 -2.82 -15.02 -12.14
C GLU A 216 -3.04 -14.07 -13.33
N THR A 217 -4.13 -13.31 -13.32
CA THR A 217 -4.42 -12.31 -14.36
C THR A 217 -3.31 -11.25 -14.46
N LEU A 218 -2.87 -10.67 -13.33
CA LEU A 218 -1.78 -9.70 -13.33
C LEU A 218 -0.45 -10.34 -13.78
N SER A 219 -0.15 -11.52 -13.28
CA SER A 219 1.09 -12.22 -13.61
C SER A 219 1.22 -12.52 -15.11
N HIS A 220 0.12 -12.82 -15.78
CA HIS A 220 0.10 -13.08 -17.21
C HIS A 220 0.17 -11.80 -18.07
N ASN A 221 -0.38 -10.69 -17.59
CA ASN A 221 -0.57 -9.49 -18.42
C ASN A 221 0.39 -8.36 -18.09
N SER A 222 1.07 -8.38 -16.94
CA SER A 222 1.94 -7.29 -16.49
C SER A 222 3.39 -7.47 -16.89
N ASP A 223 4.04 -6.36 -17.26
CA ASP A 223 5.49 -6.24 -17.43
C ASP A 223 6.20 -5.75 -16.13
N PHE A 224 5.43 -5.40 -15.09
CA PHE A 224 5.93 -4.98 -13.78
C PHE A 224 6.10 -6.19 -12.84
N TYR A 225 6.82 -6.02 -11.73
CA TYR A 225 6.77 -6.99 -10.63
C TYR A 225 5.35 -7.09 -10.08
N ILE A 226 5.00 -8.26 -9.54
CA ILE A 226 3.67 -8.50 -8.95
C ILE A 226 3.80 -8.55 -7.44
N SER A 227 2.92 -7.79 -6.76
CA SER A 227 2.84 -7.73 -5.30
C SER A 227 1.47 -8.23 -4.80
N ALA A 228 1.45 -8.84 -3.60
CA ALA A 228 0.24 -9.33 -2.96
C ALA A 228 0.30 -9.16 -1.44
N TYR A 229 -0.72 -8.50 -0.87
CA TYR A 229 -0.87 -8.32 0.57
C TYR A 229 -2.29 -8.71 1.00
N PRO A 230 -2.61 -10.03 1.07
CA PRO A 230 -3.92 -10.51 1.49
C PRO A 230 -4.17 -10.23 2.97
N ASN A 231 -5.43 -10.27 3.37
CA ASN A 231 -5.82 -10.30 4.77
C ASN A 231 -5.53 -11.68 5.38
N ALA A 232 -5.43 -11.76 6.71
CA ALA A 232 -5.37 -13.01 7.45
C ALA A 232 -6.78 -13.68 7.47
N GLY A 233 -7.23 -14.11 6.29
CA GLY A 233 -8.58 -14.61 6.04
C GLY A 233 -9.62 -13.49 5.84
N LEU A 234 -10.88 -13.84 6.03
CA LEU A 234 -12.00 -12.89 6.03
C LEU A 234 -12.38 -12.52 7.47
N PRO A 235 -12.89 -11.30 7.71
CA PRO A 235 -13.33 -10.92 9.05
C PRO A 235 -14.48 -11.80 9.51
N ASN A 236 -14.43 -12.23 10.77
CA ASN A 236 -15.53 -12.95 11.43
C ASN A 236 -16.69 -12.00 11.78
N ALA A 237 -17.77 -12.53 12.39
CA ALA A 237 -18.96 -11.76 12.78
C ALA A 237 -18.66 -10.58 13.74
N PHE A 238 -17.50 -10.57 14.39
CA PHE A 238 -17.04 -9.49 15.28
C PHE A 238 -16.04 -8.56 14.61
N GLY A 239 -15.74 -8.75 13.31
CA GLY A 239 -14.76 -7.98 12.57
C GLY A 239 -13.30 -8.35 12.87
N GLN A 240 -13.06 -9.50 13.53
CA GLN A 240 -11.73 -10.02 13.85
C GLN A 240 -11.27 -10.99 12.77
N TYR A 241 -9.95 -11.18 12.68
CA TYR A 241 -9.29 -12.09 11.74
C TYR A 241 -8.73 -13.28 12.51
N ASP A 242 -9.16 -14.49 12.15
CA ASP A 242 -8.86 -15.72 12.88
C ASP A 242 -7.87 -16.65 12.17
N GLU A 243 -7.45 -16.30 10.95
CA GLU A 243 -6.50 -17.12 10.20
C GLU A 243 -5.12 -17.07 10.87
N THR A 244 -4.55 -18.25 11.13
CA THR A 244 -3.24 -18.34 11.78
C THR A 244 -2.08 -18.07 10.80
N PRO A 245 -0.87 -17.75 11.30
CA PRO A 245 0.32 -17.60 10.45
C PRO A 245 0.58 -18.78 9.53
N GLU A 246 0.41 -20.01 10.03
CA GLU A 246 0.64 -21.24 9.27
C GLU A 246 -0.41 -21.43 8.18
N GLN A 247 -1.68 -21.14 8.48
CA GLN A 247 -2.78 -21.24 7.52
C GLN A 247 -2.59 -20.23 6.38
N MET A 248 -2.24 -19.00 6.70
CA MET A 248 -2.00 -17.95 5.73
C MET A 248 -0.78 -18.30 4.83
N ALA A 249 0.32 -18.72 5.43
CA ALA A 249 1.51 -19.13 4.70
C ALA A 249 1.22 -20.32 3.75
N GLU A 250 0.44 -21.31 4.20
CA GLU A 250 0.06 -22.44 3.36
C GLU A 250 -0.78 -22.03 2.14
N GLN A 251 -1.65 -21.03 2.29
CA GLN A 251 -2.41 -20.50 1.14
C GLN A 251 -1.51 -19.68 0.19
N ILE A 252 -0.54 -18.94 0.72
CA ILE A 252 0.46 -18.18 -0.05
C ILE A 252 1.42 -19.11 -0.81
N ARG A 253 1.62 -20.34 -0.34
CA ARG A 253 2.41 -21.36 -1.05
C ARG A 253 2.01 -21.50 -2.51
N GLU A 254 0.72 -21.44 -2.81
CA GLU A 254 0.21 -21.51 -4.19
C GLU A 254 0.77 -20.37 -5.06
N TYR A 255 0.92 -19.16 -4.51
CA TYR A 255 1.52 -18.04 -5.26
C TYR A 255 2.98 -18.29 -5.62
N ALA A 256 3.73 -18.86 -4.66
CA ALA A 256 5.14 -19.19 -4.84
C ALA A 256 5.35 -20.35 -5.82
N GLU A 257 4.59 -21.45 -5.67
CA GLU A 257 4.66 -22.62 -6.55
C GLU A 257 4.32 -22.29 -8.01
N LYS A 258 3.30 -21.45 -8.21
CA LYS A 258 2.90 -20.97 -9.53
C LYS A 258 3.76 -19.82 -10.05
N ARG A 259 4.72 -19.32 -9.25
CA ARG A 259 5.55 -18.15 -9.57
C ARG A 259 4.73 -16.93 -10.01
N LEU A 260 3.69 -16.60 -9.24
CA LEU A 260 2.79 -15.49 -9.57
C LEU A 260 3.31 -14.14 -9.10
N ILE A 261 4.15 -14.12 -8.09
CA ILE A 261 4.50 -12.92 -7.32
C ILE A 261 6.02 -12.69 -7.24
N ASN A 262 6.38 -11.46 -6.92
CA ASN A 262 7.74 -11.00 -6.64
C ASN A 262 7.86 -10.42 -5.23
N ILE A 263 6.77 -9.82 -4.72
CA ILE A 263 6.70 -9.17 -3.42
C ILE A 263 5.45 -9.72 -2.73
N VAL A 264 5.58 -10.11 -1.47
CA VAL A 264 4.45 -10.63 -0.69
C VAL A 264 4.52 -10.16 0.74
N GLY A 265 3.36 -9.95 1.32
CA GLY A 265 3.19 -9.53 2.70
C GLY A 265 1.79 -9.86 3.19
N GLY A 266 1.27 -9.03 4.07
CA GLY A 266 -0.09 -9.16 4.59
C GLY A 266 -0.72 -7.80 4.88
N CYS A 267 -2.05 -7.77 4.92
CA CYS A 267 -2.85 -6.60 5.24
C CYS A 267 -3.60 -6.82 6.56
N CYS A 268 -4.92 -6.61 6.58
CA CYS A 268 -5.72 -6.69 7.80
C CYS A 268 -5.59 -8.03 8.51
N GLY A 269 -5.43 -7.96 9.84
CA GLY A 269 -5.28 -9.14 10.70
C GLY A 269 -3.88 -9.75 10.74
N THR A 270 -2.95 -9.34 9.88
CA THR A 270 -1.58 -9.86 9.90
C THR A 270 -0.75 -9.24 11.02
N THR A 271 0.12 -10.05 11.58
CA THR A 271 0.99 -9.72 12.70
C THR A 271 2.42 -10.14 12.38
N PRO A 272 3.45 -9.74 13.16
CA PRO A 272 4.82 -10.21 12.94
C PRO A 272 4.97 -11.72 12.77
N PRO A 273 4.28 -12.61 13.55
CA PRO A 273 4.30 -14.05 13.29
C PRO A 273 3.81 -14.45 11.89
N HIS A 274 2.80 -13.77 11.33
CA HIS A 274 2.35 -14.02 9.95
C HIS A 274 3.45 -13.69 8.94
N ILE A 275 4.08 -12.53 9.09
CA ILE A 275 5.19 -12.12 8.21
C ILE A 275 6.36 -13.10 8.34
N LYS A 276 6.66 -13.57 9.54
CA LYS A 276 7.70 -14.59 9.76
C LYS A 276 7.40 -15.88 9.01
N ALA A 277 6.17 -16.38 9.10
CA ALA A 277 5.76 -17.61 8.41
C ALA A 277 5.81 -17.44 6.88
N ILE A 278 5.42 -16.29 6.36
CA ILE A 278 5.51 -15.96 4.92
C ILE A 278 6.98 -15.88 4.49
N ALA A 279 7.83 -15.15 5.23
CA ALA A 279 9.25 -15.01 4.90
C ALA A 279 9.97 -16.35 4.90
N ASP A 280 9.70 -17.20 5.91
CA ASP A 280 10.27 -18.55 5.99
C ASP A 280 9.80 -19.45 4.84
N LEU A 281 8.58 -19.29 4.36
CA LEU A 281 8.06 -20.03 3.23
C LEU A 281 8.73 -19.59 1.92
N VAL A 282 8.69 -18.30 1.59
CA VAL A 282 9.03 -17.83 0.23
C VAL A 282 10.52 -17.87 -0.09
N LYS A 283 11.40 -17.92 0.91
CA LYS A 283 12.86 -17.97 0.71
C LYS A 283 13.34 -19.17 -0.12
N ASP A 284 12.56 -20.25 -0.14
CA ASP A 284 12.90 -21.49 -0.84
C ASP A 284 12.32 -21.54 -2.28
N TYR A 285 11.62 -20.49 -2.70
CA TYR A 285 10.99 -20.42 -4.03
C TYR A 285 11.62 -19.33 -4.91
N GLU A 286 11.68 -19.61 -6.20
CA GLU A 286 12.07 -18.60 -7.18
C GLU A 286 10.91 -17.62 -7.45
N PRO A 287 11.18 -16.30 -7.50
CA PRO A 287 10.16 -15.32 -7.81
C PRO A 287 9.69 -15.43 -9.27
N ARG A 288 8.58 -14.77 -9.58
CA ARG A 288 8.11 -14.57 -10.95
C ARG A 288 9.20 -13.90 -11.80
N LYS A 289 9.44 -14.42 -12.99
CA LYS A 289 10.31 -13.77 -13.98
C LYS A 289 9.55 -12.68 -14.72
N LEU A 290 10.19 -11.53 -14.90
CA LEU A 290 9.65 -10.50 -15.79
C LEU A 290 9.63 -11.04 -17.22
N LYS A 291 8.69 -10.58 -18.02
CA LYS A 291 8.69 -10.88 -19.46
C LYS A 291 9.93 -10.26 -20.09
N GLU A 292 10.64 -11.03 -20.90
CA GLU A 292 11.70 -10.47 -21.72
C GLU A 292 11.07 -9.52 -22.74
N THR A 293 11.43 -8.25 -22.67
CA THR A 293 11.03 -7.29 -23.71
C THR A 293 11.78 -7.69 -24.97
N VAL A 294 11.12 -8.32 -25.91
CA VAL A 294 11.64 -8.52 -27.26
C VAL A 294 11.72 -7.15 -27.90
N ILE A 295 12.92 -6.58 -27.95
CA ILE A 295 13.22 -5.31 -28.62
C ILE A 295 13.22 -5.56 -30.14
#